data_4ce11712c285bf8ddd0ad923f6fa1c5a
#
_entry.id   4ce11712c285bf8ddd0ad923f6fa1c5a
#
_cell.length_a   1.000
_cell.length_b   1.000
_cell.length_c   1.000
_cell.angle_alpha   90.00
_cell.angle_beta   90.00
_cell.angle_gamma   90.00
#
_symmetry.space_group_name_H-M   'P 1'
#
loop_
_entity.id
_entity.type
_entity.pdbx_description
1 polymer ?
#
loop_
_entity_poly.entity_id
_entity_poly.type
_entity_poly.pdbx_seq_one_letter_code
_entity_poly.pdbx_strand_id
1 'polypeptide(L)'
;MRNKLLLAVALSIFLVLPLAIEKDISTRVPSGASPFNTGPEGTSGLVSVLINSGFNVTIARSWSSDLRKLSPCLIVVVSPELPYSSAELNVIRELVNQGSNILVADEGTYSNAILEYLGVPARISGRVLTVGGRAVFTSPTRLGSTELNVVYAYSSSIDVLESVDRAIDLLAQVNGDVLAIAYKAHTYSAVVVSDGTILTNALLNPTNVLNHNYVFAYYIAKNMCSSGTILVEGSKYELRPYPALGVEVPIVAYLHTLSRVLSATLAVLVVFYVVLPKFKTARKSRGVPTSQALGSYEVARILCQDVELSTVLTKECDVFKKTRRAQQFLSKVVALMKKDRELASKVLKAIVERAT
;
A
#
# COMPACT_ATOMS: atom_id res chain seq x y z
N MET A 1 44.16 16.78 -14.22
CA MET A 1 43.31 15.77 -14.89
C MET A 1 42.71 14.76 -13.90
N ARG A 2 43.49 14.22 -12.94
CA ARG A 2 43.06 13.19 -11.98
C ARG A 2 41.81 13.56 -11.16
N ASN A 3 41.69 14.81 -10.67
CA ASN A 3 40.53 15.25 -9.89
C ASN A 3 39.22 15.37 -10.71
N LYS A 4 39.33 15.65 -12.03
CA LYS A 4 38.15 15.71 -12.91
C LYS A 4 37.63 14.34 -13.27
N LEU A 5 38.52 13.33 -13.36
CA LEU A 5 38.15 11.95 -13.58
C LEU A 5 37.45 11.36 -12.34
N LEU A 6 37.99 11.63 -11.14
CA LEU A 6 37.38 11.20 -9.87
C LEU A 6 36.00 11.82 -9.67
N LEU A 7 35.81 13.10 -10.02
CA LEU A 7 34.50 13.76 -9.95
C LEU A 7 33.52 13.12 -10.93
N ALA A 8 33.93 12.80 -12.15
CA ALA A 8 33.08 12.16 -13.15
C ALA A 8 32.67 10.75 -12.73
N VAL A 9 33.59 9.96 -12.14
CA VAL A 9 33.31 8.63 -11.62
C VAL A 9 32.35 8.69 -10.41
N ALA A 10 32.61 9.60 -9.47
CA ALA A 10 31.73 9.78 -8.31
C ALA A 10 30.30 10.21 -8.75
N LEU A 11 30.21 11.09 -9.75
CA LEU A 11 28.94 11.53 -10.31
C LEU A 11 28.19 10.41 -11.05
N SER A 12 28.93 9.56 -11.79
CA SER A 12 28.35 8.38 -12.47
C SER A 12 27.83 7.37 -11.48
N ILE A 13 28.55 7.12 -10.39
CA ILE A 13 28.11 6.25 -9.29
C ILE A 13 26.82 6.82 -8.65
N PHE A 14 26.78 8.12 -8.40
CA PHE A 14 25.63 8.79 -7.81
C PHE A 14 24.39 8.80 -8.73
N LEU A 15 24.58 8.78 -10.05
CA LEU A 15 23.51 8.69 -11.05
C LEU A 15 23.01 7.24 -11.23
N VAL A 16 23.91 6.26 -11.15
CA VAL A 16 23.58 4.84 -11.39
C VAL A 16 23.08 4.17 -10.10
N LEU A 17 23.57 4.58 -8.93
CA LEU A 17 23.17 4.01 -7.65
C LEU A 17 21.66 4.08 -7.40
N PRO A 18 20.95 5.22 -7.62
CA PRO A 18 19.51 5.26 -7.48
C PRO A 18 18.77 4.34 -8.45
N LEU A 19 19.26 4.20 -9.70
CA LEU A 19 18.66 3.31 -10.70
C LEU A 19 18.89 1.83 -10.39
N ALA A 20 20.03 1.48 -9.78
CA ALA A 20 20.30 0.12 -9.32
C ALA A 20 19.50 -0.23 -8.05
N ILE A 21 19.37 0.74 -7.14
CA ILE A 21 18.56 0.62 -5.91
C ILE A 21 17.06 0.55 -6.24
N GLU A 22 16.59 1.24 -7.29
CA GLU A 22 15.19 1.21 -7.73
C GLU A 22 14.72 -0.19 -8.12
N LYS A 23 15.62 -1.07 -8.54
CA LYS A 23 15.30 -2.44 -8.93
C LYS A 23 15.13 -3.42 -7.74
N ASP A 24 15.73 -3.11 -6.58
CA ASP A 24 15.74 -3.98 -5.40
C ASP A 24 14.92 -3.46 -4.21
N ILE A 25 14.58 -2.17 -4.18
CA ILE A 25 13.61 -1.62 -3.24
C ILE A 25 12.21 -1.69 -3.90
N SER A 26 11.79 -2.87 -4.31
CA SER A 26 10.36 -3.15 -4.33
C SER A 26 9.93 -3.15 -2.87
N THR A 27 9.35 -2.04 -2.41
CA THR A 27 8.72 -1.98 -1.09
C THR A 27 7.67 -3.09 -1.07
N ARG A 28 8.02 -4.18 -0.42
CA ARG A 28 7.08 -5.27 -0.21
C ARG A 28 6.15 -4.84 0.91
N VAL A 29 4.88 -4.83 0.63
CA VAL A 29 3.85 -4.52 1.62
C VAL A 29 3.06 -5.78 1.92
N PRO A 30 2.66 -6.00 3.18
CA PRO A 30 1.80 -7.13 3.52
C PRO A 30 0.51 -7.08 2.71
N SER A 31 0.13 -8.21 2.13
CA SER A 31 -1.09 -8.37 1.33
C SER A 31 -2.29 -8.79 2.17
N GLY A 32 -3.42 -9.01 1.51
CA GLY A 32 -4.63 -9.59 2.07
C GLY A 32 -5.11 -8.87 3.33
N ALA A 33 -5.60 -9.64 4.27
CA ALA A 33 -6.19 -9.15 5.54
C ALA A 33 -5.14 -8.70 6.59
N SER A 34 -3.92 -8.36 6.16
CA SER A 34 -2.89 -7.87 7.08
C SER A 34 -3.32 -6.58 7.80
N PRO A 35 -3.03 -6.44 9.12
CA PRO A 35 -3.27 -5.20 9.85
C PRO A 35 -2.39 -4.02 9.40
N PHE A 36 -1.36 -4.28 8.60
CA PHE A 36 -0.52 -3.24 7.99
C PHE A 36 -1.01 -2.82 6.60
N ASN A 37 -1.97 -3.55 6.02
CA ASN A 37 -2.58 -3.21 4.74
C ASN A 37 -3.72 -2.21 4.96
N THR A 38 -3.57 -0.99 4.38
CA THR A 38 -4.58 0.08 4.43
C THR A 38 -5.56 0.04 3.27
N GLY A 39 -5.36 -0.87 2.31
CA GLY A 39 -6.27 -1.10 1.19
C GLY A 39 -7.58 -1.78 1.64
N PRO A 40 -8.54 -1.95 0.73
CA PRO A 40 -9.85 -2.51 1.02
C PRO A 40 -9.82 -3.90 1.69
N GLU A 41 -8.85 -4.75 1.29
CA GLU A 41 -8.68 -6.11 1.79
C GLU A 41 -7.98 -6.17 3.15
N GLY A 42 -7.31 -5.09 3.58
CA GLY A 42 -6.57 -5.04 4.83
C GLY A 42 -7.45 -4.90 6.06
N THR A 43 -6.86 -5.08 7.23
CA THR A 43 -7.54 -4.96 8.54
C THR A 43 -6.99 -3.82 9.41
N SER A 44 -6.32 -2.83 8.80
CA SER A 44 -5.89 -1.61 9.53
C SER A 44 -7.07 -0.84 10.12
N GLY A 45 -8.25 -0.90 9.49
CA GLY A 45 -9.50 -0.37 10.01
C GLY A 45 -9.96 -1.08 11.29
N LEU A 46 -9.83 -2.42 11.36
CA LEU A 46 -10.11 -3.18 12.58
C LEU A 46 -9.21 -2.70 13.73
N VAL A 47 -7.90 -2.54 13.48
CA VAL A 47 -6.97 -2.01 14.49
C VAL A 47 -7.44 -0.64 14.99
N SER A 48 -7.88 0.23 14.09
CA SER A 48 -8.41 1.55 14.44
C SER A 48 -9.70 1.46 15.26
N VAL A 49 -10.61 0.55 14.90
CA VAL A 49 -11.86 0.29 15.66
C VAL A 49 -11.53 -0.12 17.08
N LEU A 50 -10.60 -1.06 17.28
CA LEU A 50 -10.20 -1.56 18.58
C LEU A 50 -9.54 -0.46 19.44
N ILE A 51 -8.63 0.33 18.87
CA ILE A 51 -7.98 1.45 19.57
C ILE A 51 -9.04 2.50 19.98
N ASN A 52 -9.91 2.89 19.05
CA ASN A 52 -10.97 3.88 19.33
C ASN A 52 -11.98 3.39 20.36
N SER A 53 -12.09 2.07 20.53
CA SER A 53 -12.92 1.43 21.56
C SER A 53 -12.26 1.35 22.94
N GLY A 54 -11.04 1.89 23.07
CA GLY A 54 -10.30 1.99 24.32
C GLY A 54 -9.42 0.79 24.66
N PHE A 55 -9.17 -0.10 23.69
CA PHE A 55 -8.24 -1.23 23.90
C PHE A 55 -6.79 -0.84 23.59
N ASN A 56 -5.86 -1.46 24.31
CA ASN A 56 -4.46 -1.44 23.90
C ASN A 56 -4.26 -2.52 22.83
N VAL A 57 -3.82 -2.13 21.63
CA VAL A 57 -3.66 -3.05 20.51
C VAL A 57 -2.18 -3.26 20.21
N THR A 58 -1.74 -4.51 20.20
CA THR A 58 -0.41 -4.93 19.78
C THR A 58 -0.52 -5.81 18.53
N ILE A 59 0.29 -5.56 17.52
CA ILE A 59 0.34 -6.38 16.32
C ILE A 59 1.51 -7.36 16.43
N ALA A 60 1.22 -8.65 16.37
CA ALA A 60 2.21 -9.72 16.40
C ALA A 60 2.93 -9.80 15.05
N ARG A 61 4.12 -9.24 14.96
CA ARG A 61 4.98 -9.36 13.77
C ARG A 61 5.71 -10.70 13.68
N SER A 62 5.72 -11.45 14.74
CA SER A 62 6.22 -12.83 14.85
C SER A 62 5.67 -13.44 16.13
N TRP A 63 5.41 -14.75 16.13
CA TRP A 63 5.01 -15.51 17.32
C TRP A 63 6.23 -15.93 18.12
N SER A 64 6.74 -15.02 18.95
CA SER A 64 7.89 -15.26 19.82
C SER A 64 7.47 -15.41 21.27
N SER A 65 8.34 -16.01 22.09
CA SER A 65 8.11 -16.17 23.55
C SER A 65 7.90 -14.86 24.29
N ASP A 66 8.38 -13.74 23.73
CA ASP A 66 8.21 -12.42 24.36
C ASP A 66 6.75 -11.97 24.41
N LEU A 67 5.91 -12.46 23.50
CA LEU A 67 4.46 -12.16 23.50
C LEU A 67 3.77 -12.66 24.78
N ARG A 68 4.31 -13.67 25.45
CA ARG A 68 3.80 -14.17 26.74
C ARG A 68 3.75 -13.12 27.84
N LYS A 69 4.65 -12.13 27.77
CA LYS A 69 4.73 -11.03 28.74
C LYS A 69 3.58 -10.03 28.61
N LEU A 70 2.89 -10.04 27.47
CA LEU A 70 1.79 -9.09 27.20
C LEU A 70 0.49 -9.48 27.88
N SER A 71 0.30 -10.77 28.22
CA SER A 71 -0.93 -11.33 28.80
C SER A 71 -2.19 -10.76 28.10
N PRO A 72 -2.34 -10.94 26.78
CA PRO A 72 -3.45 -10.35 26.04
C PRO A 72 -4.76 -10.99 26.50
N CYS A 73 -5.85 -10.19 26.55
CA CYS A 73 -7.18 -10.69 26.84
C CYS A 73 -7.85 -11.35 25.62
N LEU A 74 -7.43 -10.93 24.41
CA LEU A 74 -7.96 -11.43 23.15
C LEU A 74 -6.83 -11.52 22.10
N ILE A 75 -6.81 -12.64 21.40
CA ILE A 75 -6.00 -12.85 20.20
C ILE A 75 -6.94 -12.79 19.00
N VAL A 76 -6.57 -12.02 17.97
CA VAL A 76 -7.36 -11.85 16.74
C VAL A 76 -6.55 -12.35 15.56
N VAL A 77 -7.11 -13.31 14.82
CA VAL A 77 -6.53 -13.90 13.60
C VAL A 77 -7.53 -13.70 12.47
N VAL A 78 -7.09 -13.04 11.37
CA VAL A 78 -7.97 -12.75 10.24
C VAL A 78 -7.30 -13.22 8.94
N SER A 79 -7.91 -14.18 8.25
CA SER A 79 -7.48 -14.70 6.92
C SER A 79 -5.96 -14.81 6.74
N PRO A 80 -5.26 -15.63 7.55
CA PRO A 80 -3.83 -15.82 7.39
C PRO A 80 -3.52 -16.46 6.04
N GLU A 81 -2.48 -15.98 5.35
CA GLU A 81 -2.04 -16.46 4.04
C GLU A 81 -0.90 -17.48 4.13
N LEU A 82 -0.31 -17.64 5.31
CA LEU A 82 0.84 -18.51 5.54
C LEU A 82 0.57 -19.50 6.68
N PRO A 83 1.09 -20.73 6.59
CA PRO A 83 0.90 -21.75 7.62
C PRO A 83 1.60 -21.37 8.92
N TYR A 84 1.10 -21.92 10.01
CA TYR A 84 1.71 -21.82 11.35
C TYR A 84 2.67 -22.98 11.59
N SER A 85 3.85 -22.70 12.11
CA SER A 85 4.75 -23.72 12.62
C SER A 85 4.32 -24.21 14.01
N SER A 86 4.77 -25.40 14.39
CA SER A 86 4.51 -25.94 15.73
C SER A 86 5.00 -25.04 16.88
N ALA A 87 6.10 -24.32 16.67
CA ALA A 87 6.62 -23.37 17.65
C ALA A 87 5.67 -22.19 17.86
N GLU A 88 5.08 -21.66 16.79
CA GLU A 88 4.13 -20.56 16.82
C GLU A 88 2.79 -21.00 17.46
N LEU A 89 2.30 -22.19 17.09
CA LEU A 89 1.11 -22.77 17.72
C LEU A 89 1.30 -22.98 19.22
N ASN A 90 2.51 -23.37 19.67
CA ASN A 90 2.83 -23.48 21.10
C ASN A 90 2.69 -22.11 21.80
N VAL A 91 3.20 -21.03 21.20
CA VAL A 91 3.07 -19.67 21.79
C VAL A 91 1.59 -19.28 21.89
N ILE A 92 0.79 -19.50 20.85
CA ILE A 92 -0.65 -19.21 20.84
C ILE A 92 -1.35 -20.01 21.96
N ARG A 93 -1.08 -21.31 22.06
CA ARG A 93 -1.67 -22.18 23.10
C ARG A 93 -1.31 -21.73 24.52
N GLU A 94 -0.07 -21.31 24.73
CA GLU A 94 0.36 -20.81 26.03
C GLU A 94 -0.35 -19.51 26.42
N LEU A 95 -0.54 -18.57 25.49
CA LEU A 95 -1.30 -17.36 25.73
C LEU A 95 -2.78 -17.69 26.06
N VAL A 96 -3.38 -18.63 25.33
CA VAL A 96 -4.76 -19.08 25.57
C VAL A 96 -4.86 -19.79 26.93
N ASN A 97 -3.88 -20.61 27.32
CA ASN A 97 -3.85 -21.25 28.64
C ASN A 97 -3.64 -20.22 29.79
N GLN A 98 -3.06 -19.06 29.50
CA GLN A 98 -2.96 -17.95 30.44
C GLN A 98 -4.26 -17.12 30.55
N GLY A 99 -5.32 -17.50 29.83
CA GLY A 99 -6.63 -16.88 29.89
C GLY A 99 -6.94 -15.93 28.71
N SER A 100 -6.13 -15.91 27.66
CA SER A 100 -6.48 -15.19 26.45
C SER A 100 -7.64 -15.87 25.72
N ASN A 101 -8.65 -15.12 25.33
CA ASN A 101 -9.66 -15.56 24.37
C ASN A 101 -9.14 -15.46 22.93
N ILE A 102 -9.80 -16.09 21.97
CA ILE A 102 -9.37 -16.05 20.57
C ILE A 102 -10.55 -15.81 19.62
N LEU A 103 -10.36 -14.88 18.67
CA LEU A 103 -11.22 -14.69 17.51
C LEU A 103 -10.45 -15.15 16.27
N VAL A 104 -11.02 -16.12 15.56
CA VAL A 104 -10.53 -16.60 14.27
C VAL A 104 -11.60 -16.27 13.23
N ALA A 105 -11.25 -15.46 12.24
CA ALA A 105 -12.09 -15.13 11.11
C ALA A 105 -11.31 -15.46 9.82
N ASP A 106 -11.72 -16.51 9.12
CA ASP A 106 -10.97 -17.03 7.96
C ASP A 106 -11.91 -17.74 6.99
N GLU A 107 -11.78 -17.51 5.72
CA GLU A 107 -12.45 -18.25 4.63
C GLU A 107 -11.57 -19.39 4.10
N GLY A 108 -10.27 -19.35 4.39
CA GLY A 108 -9.28 -20.36 4.02
C GLY A 108 -9.19 -21.51 5.05
N THR A 109 -8.08 -22.22 5.01
CA THR A 109 -7.85 -23.39 5.88
C THR A 109 -6.62 -23.27 6.79
N TYR A 110 -5.84 -22.18 6.66
CA TYR A 110 -4.62 -22.04 7.46
C TYR A 110 -4.89 -21.90 8.96
N SER A 111 -6.02 -21.28 9.33
CA SER A 111 -6.46 -21.14 10.71
C SER A 111 -6.87 -22.47 11.36
N ASN A 112 -7.19 -23.50 10.57
CA ASN A 112 -7.56 -24.82 11.10
C ASN A 112 -6.46 -25.42 11.97
N ALA A 113 -5.19 -25.12 11.69
CA ALA A 113 -4.09 -25.56 12.54
C ALA A 113 -4.18 -24.99 13.97
N ILE A 114 -4.64 -23.75 14.12
CA ILE A 114 -4.88 -23.13 15.43
C ILE A 114 -6.06 -23.81 16.11
N LEU A 115 -7.19 -24.00 15.40
CA LEU A 115 -8.41 -24.60 15.95
C LEU A 115 -8.14 -26.02 16.46
N GLU A 116 -7.46 -26.85 15.65
CA GLU A 116 -7.05 -28.21 16.00
C GLU A 116 -6.13 -28.22 17.22
N TYR A 117 -5.10 -27.34 17.20
CA TYR A 117 -4.09 -27.29 18.27
C TYR A 117 -4.66 -26.83 19.63
N LEU A 118 -5.69 -26.01 19.60
CA LEU A 118 -6.43 -25.57 20.80
C LEU A 118 -7.53 -26.52 21.20
N GLY A 119 -7.85 -27.54 20.38
CA GLY A 119 -8.94 -28.48 20.64
C GLY A 119 -10.34 -27.87 20.44
N VAL A 120 -10.45 -26.85 19.58
CA VAL A 120 -11.75 -26.31 19.16
C VAL A 120 -12.42 -27.34 18.24
N PRO A 121 -13.61 -27.86 18.54
CA PRO A 121 -14.22 -28.92 17.73
C PRO A 121 -14.94 -28.36 16.50
N ALA A 122 -14.22 -27.61 15.70
CA ALA A 122 -14.72 -27.00 14.50
C ALA A 122 -13.61 -26.87 13.45
N ARG A 123 -13.98 -26.90 12.17
CA ARG A 123 -13.07 -26.78 11.04
C ARG A 123 -13.70 -25.90 9.96
N ILE A 124 -12.93 -24.96 9.44
CA ILE A 124 -13.31 -24.13 8.29
C ILE A 124 -13.13 -24.98 7.02
N SER A 125 -14.18 -25.11 6.20
CA SER A 125 -14.19 -26.02 5.05
C SER A 125 -13.32 -25.54 3.88
N GLY A 126 -13.07 -24.24 3.76
CA GLY A 126 -12.31 -23.62 2.67
C GLY A 126 -13.09 -23.56 1.34
N ARG A 127 -14.38 -23.91 1.32
CA ARG A 127 -15.21 -23.84 0.11
C ARG A 127 -16.07 -22.58 0.14
N VAL A 128 -15.96 -21.76 -0.88
CA VAL A 128 -16.77 -20.54 -0.98
C VAL A 128 -18.25 -20.86 -1.10
N LEU A 129 -19.04 -20.29 -0.21
CA LEU A 129 -20.50 -20.40 -0.20
C LEU A 129 -21.13 -19.35 -1.13
N THR A 130 -22.26 -19.72 -1.71
CA THR A 130 -23.10 -18.81 -2.47
C THR A 130 -24.54 -18.88 -1.99
N VAL A 131 -25.16 -17.72 -1.81
CA VAL A 131 -26.58 -17.58 -1.46
C VAL A 131 -27.30 -16.91 -2.60
N GLY A 132 -28.27 -17.61 -3.21
CA GLY A 132 -28.94 -17.13 -4.42
C GLY A 132 -27.98 -16.85 -5.58
N GLY A 133 -26.89 -17.63 -5.71
CA GLY A 133 -25.85 -17.47 -6.73
C GLY A 133 -24.87 -16.32 -6.48
N ARG A 134 -24.93 -15.67 -5.31
CA ARG A 134 -24.04 -14.56 -4.94
C ARG A 134 -23.06 -14.98 -3.84
N ALA A 135 -21.79 -14.67 -4.00
CA ALA A 135 -20.76 -14.89 -2.97
C ALA A 135 -20.75 -13.80 -1.88
N VAL A 136 -21.47 -12.69 -2.09
CA VAL A 136 -21.68 -11.63 -1.10
C VAL A 136 -23.14 -11.66 -0.67
N PHE A 137 -23.39 -11.82 0.61
CA PHE A 137 -24.73 -11.90 1.18
C PHE A 137 -24.75 -11.37 2.63
N THR A 138 -25.95 -11.08 3.13
CA THR A 138 -26.14 -10.68 4.53
C THR A 138 -26.76 -11.85 5.29
N SER A 139 -26.26 -12.11 6.50
CA SER A 139 -26.85 -13.11 7.41
C SER A 139 -27.04 -12.52 8.80
N PRO A 140 -28.19 -12.83 9.46
CA PRO A 140 -28.37 -12.53 10.87
C PRO A 140 -27.31 -13.29 11.69
N THR A 141 -26.61 -12.54 12.52
CA THR A 141 -25.58 -13.09 13.41
C THR A 141 -25.95 -12.74 14.84
N ARG A 142 -26.12 -13.75 15.69
CA ARG A 142 -26.58 -13.59 17.06
C ARG A 142 -25.43 -13.53 18.03
N LEU A 143 -25.36 -12.45 18.82
CA LEU A 143 -24.37 -12.24 19.88
C LEU A 143 -25.12 -12.05 21.21
N GLY A 144 -25.29 -13.14 21.97
CA GLY A 144 -26.14 -13.14 23.13
C GLY A 144 -27.61 -12.85 22.78
N SER A 145 -28.17 -11.76 23.32
CA SER A 145 -29.53 -11.29 22.99
C SER A 145 -29.61 -10.35 21.79
N THR A 146 -28.47 -9.94 21.23
CA THR A 146 -28.38 -8.99 20.09
C THR A 146 -28.26 -9.74 18.79
N GLU A 147 -29.08 -9.36 17.81
CA GLU A 147 -28.99 -9.87 16.45
C GLU A 147 -28.47 -8.75 15.52
N LEU A 148 -27.43 -9.04 14.75
CA LEU A 148 -26.76 -8.11 13.83
C LEU A 148 -26.87 -8.63 12.39
N ASN A 149 -27.14 -7.76 11.45
CA ASN A 149 -27.07 -8.07 10.03
C ASN A 149 -25.61 -7.94 9.55
N VAL A 150 -24.88 -9.05 9.54
CA VAL A 150 -23.47 -9.09 9.12
C VAL A 150 -23.41 -9.41 7.63
N VAL A 151 -22.61 -8.65 6.89
CA VAL A 151 -22.31 -8.89 5.47
C VAL A 151 -21.13 -9.83 5.39
N TYR A 152 -21.33 -10.97 4.76
CA TYR A 152 -20.33 -11.98 4.43
C TYR A 152 -19.93 -11.84 2.96
N ALA A 153 -18.64 -11.99 2.65
CA ALA A 153 -18.14 -11.91 1.29
C ALA A 153 -17.12 -13.02 1.05
N TYR A 154 -17.45 -13.94 0.15
CA TYR A 154 -16.64 -15.14 -0.15
C TYR A 154 -16.48 -16.08 1.06
N SER A 155 -17.44 -16.06 1.98
CA SER A 155 -17.47 -16.90 3.17
C SER A 155 -17.36 -18.39 2.82
N SER A 156 -16.76 -19.14 3.73
CA SER A 156 -16.78 -20.62 3.73
C SER A 156 -17.88 -21.13 4.65
N SER A 157 -17.88 -22.42 4.96
CA SER A 157 -18.69 -23.00 6.05
C SER A 157 -17.80 -23.51 7.17
N ILE A 158 -18.38 -23.70 8.34
CA ILE A 158 -17.74 -24.34 9.49
C ILE A 158 -18.35 -25.73 9.66
N ASP A 159 -17.49 -26.76 9.56
CA ASP A 159 -17.86 -28.14 9.94
C ASP A 159 -17.69 -28.28 11.45
N VAL A 160 -18.81 -28.51 12.17
CA VAL A 160 -18.82 -28.74 13.62
C VAL A 160 -18.67 -30.25 13.87
N LEU A 161 -17.65 -30.64 14.62
CA LEU A 161 -17.35 -32.03 14.90
C LEU A 161 -18.31 -32.55 16.00
N GLU A 162 -18.99 -33.65 15.73
CA GLU A 162 -20.22 -34.15 16.42
C GLU A 162 -20.11 -34.47 17.91
N SER A 163 -19.00 -34.29 18.59
CA SER A 163 -18.86 -34.86 19.94
C SER A 163 -19.06 -33.88 21.12
N VAL A 164 -19.44 -32.61 20.89
CA VAL A 164 -19.38 -31.58 21.94
C VAL A 164 -20.64 -30.68 21.98
N ASP A 165 -21.80 -31.28 22.09
CA ASP A 165 -23.13 -30.60 22.02
C ASP A 165 -23.41 -29.45 23.00
N ARG A 166 -22.58 -29.24 24.02
CA ARG A 166 -22.90 -28.25 25.08
C ARG A 166 -21.94 -27.05 25.17
N ALA A 167 -20.86 -27.06 24.40
CA ALA A 167 -19.84 -26.02 24.47
C ALA A 167 -19.86 -25.10 23.26
N ILE A 168 -20.72 -25.36 22.27
CA ILE A 168 -20.80 -24.58 21.01
C ILE A 168 -22.15 -23.90 20.93
N ASP A 169 -22.10 -22.57 20.77
CA ASP A 169 -23.24 -21.74 20.40
C ASP A 169 -23.14 -21.36 18.92
N LEU A 170 -24.21 -21.66 18.16
CA LEU A 170 -24.31 -21.23 16.77
C LEU A 170 -24.65 -19.73 16.72
N LEU A 171 -23.76 -18.93 16.17
CA LEU A 171 -23.93 -17.48 16.06
C LEU A 171 -24.58 -17.07 14.75
N ALA A 172 -24.21 -17.73 13.63
CA ALA A 172 -24.78 -17.46 12.30
C ALA A 172 -24.82 -18.74 11.47
N GLN A 173 -25.87 -18.86 10.64
CA GLN A 173 -26.02 -19.91 9.64
C GLN A 173 -26.83 -19.42 8.45
N VAL A 174 -26.63 -20.04 7.28
CA VAL A 174 -27.38 -19.78 6.06
C VAL A 174 -27.62 -21.09 5.30
N ASN A 175 -28.85 -21.38 4.93
CA ASN A 175 -29.22 -22.60 4.19
C ASN A 175 -28.75 -23.93 4.85
N GLY A 176 -28.51 -23.95 6.17
CA GLY A 176 -27.95 -25.08 6.90
C GLY A 176 -26.43 -25.06 7.05
N ASP A 177 -25.72 -24.23 6.31
CA ASP A 177 -24.27 -24.02 6.47
C ASP A 177 -23.99 -23.09 7.66
N VAL A 178 -23.11 -23.51 8.56
CA VAL A 178 -22.70 -22.73 9.73
C VAL A 178 -21.65 -21.71 9.29
N LEU A 179 -21.87 -20.42 9.63
CA LEU A 179 -20.99 -19.30 9.28
C LEU A 179 -20.18 -18.81 10.48
N ALA A 180 -20.74 -18.86 11.67
CA ALA A 180 -20.05 -18.41 12.87
C ALA A 180 -20.50 -19.22 14.09
N ILE A 181 -19.55 -19.51 14.99
CA ILE A 181 -19.78 -20.20 16.27
C ILE A 181 -19.04 -19.48 17.40
N ALA A 182 -19.56 -19.64 18.63
CA ALA A 182 -18.80 -19.42 19.83
C ALA A 182 -18.56 -20.76 20.52
N TYR A 183 -17.33 -21.02 20.93
CA TYR A 183 -16.91 -22.19 21.69
C TYR A 183 -16.41 -21.76 23.06
N LYS A 184 -16.86 -22.42 24.10
CA LYS A 184 -16.44 -22.16 25.48
C LYS A 184 -15.66 -23.33 26.02
N ALA A 185 -14.36 -23.20 26.11
CA ALA A 185 -13.49 -24.14 26.80
C ALA A 185 -13.47 -23.87 28.33
N HIS A 186 -12.67 -24.63 29.04
CA HIS A 186 -12.54 -24.49 30.50
C HIS A 186 -11.84 -23.20 30.92
N THR A 187 -10.84 -22.79 30.14
CA THR A 187 -9.94 -21.66 30.44
C THR A 187 -10.08 -20.49 29.47
N TYR A 188 -10.73 -20.64 28.32
CA TYR A 188 -10.86 -19.63 27.29
C TYR A 188 -12.17 -19.75 26.51
N SER A 189 -12.49 -18.72 25.77
CA SER A 189 -13.52 -18.73 24.74
C SER A 189 -12.94 -18.51 23.37
N ALA A 190 -13.48 -19.20 22.37
CA ALA A 190 -13.13 -18.98 20.97
C ALA A 190 -14.38 -18.53 20.20
N VAL A 191 -14.23 -17.53 19.32
CA VAL A 191 -15.22 -17.24 18.31
C VAL A 191 -14.58 -17.57 16.96
N VAL A 192 -15.25 -18.39 16.17
CA VAL A 192 -14.80 -18.79 14.84
C VAL A 192 -15.81 -18.28 13.84
N VAL A 193 -15.34 -17.57 12.82
CA VAL A 193 -16.14 -17.05 11.72
C VAL A 193 -15.53 -17.54 10.42
N SER A 194 -16.34 -18.09 9.54
CA SER A 194 -15.90 -18.65 8.25
C SER A 194 -15.62 -17.60 7.15
N ASP A 195 -15.39 -16.37 7.55
CA ASP A 195 -15.16 -15.24 6.64
C ASP A 195 -14.33 -14.16 7.33
N GLY A 196 -13.07 -14.00 6.90
CA GLY A 196 -12.21 -12.92 7.40
C GLY A 196 -12.52 -11.58 6.77
N THR A 197 -13.16 -11.57 5.59
CA THR A 197 -13.48 -10.31 4.90
C THR A 197 -14.46 -9.44 5.69
N ILE A 198 -15.26 -10.03 6.60
CA ILE A 198 -16.16 -9.27 7.49
C ILE A 198 -15.43 -8.24 8.35
N LEU A 199 -14.13 -8.45 8.59
CA LEU A 199 -13.26 -7.60 9.41
C LEU A 199 -12.31 -6.73 8.58
N THR A 200 -12.43 -6.73 7.24
CA THR A 200 -11.59 -5.91 6.36
C THR A 200 -12.07 -4.46 6.28
N ASN A 201 -11.19 -3.59 5.84
CA ASN A 201 -11.46 -2.17 5.67
C ASN A 201 -12.68 -1.89 4.78
N ALA A 202 -12.90 -2.74 3.76
CA ALA A 202 -14.05 -2.60 2.85
C ALA A 202 -15.39 -2.77 3.56
N LEU A 203 -15.49 -3.71 4.52
CA LEU A 203 -16.73 -4.04 5.20
C LEU A 203 -16.85 -3.41 6.59
N LEU A 204 -15.79 -2.93 7.20
CA LEU A 204 -15.80 -2.22 8.48
C LEU A 204 -16.17 -0.73 8.38
N ASN A 205 -16.64 -0.26 7.22
CA ASN A 205 -16.99 1.14 7.04
C ASN A 205 -18.22 1.51 7.92
N PRO A 206 -18.07 2.36 8.95
CA PRO A 206 -19.15 2.71 9.85
C PRO A 206 -20.27 3.56 9.21
N THR A 207 -20.03 4.12 8.01
CA THR A 207 -21.04 4.91 7.30
C THR A 207 -22.06 4.07 6.54
N ASN A 208 -21.82 2.76 6.42
CA ASN A 208 -22.76 1.85 5.79
C ASN A 208 -23.79 1.34 6.79
N VAL A 209 -24.93 2.02 6.88
CA VAL A 209 -26.02 1.68 7.81
C VAL A 209 -26.69 0.33 7.56
N LEU A 210 -26.45 -0.30 6.39
CA LEU A 210 -26.99 -1.62 6.06
C LEU A 210 -26.08 -2.77 6.52
N ASN A 211 -24.90 -2.45 7.01
CA ASN A 211 -23.84 -3.37 7.35
C ASN A 211 -23.47 -3.19 8.83
N HIS A 212 -23.68 -4.21 9.61
CA HIS A 212 -23.34 -4.20 11.04
C HIS A 212 -21.95 -4.78 11.35
N ASN A 213 -21.06 -4.95 10.38
CA ASN A 213 -19.74 -5.56 10.58
C ASN A 213 -18.88 -4.76 11.58
N TYR A 214 -18.95 -3.43 11.54
CA TYR A 214 -18.30 -2.58 12.54
C TYR A 214 -18.81 -2.88 13.96
N VAL A 215 -20.15 -2.97 14.12
CA VAL A 215 -20.79 -3.25 15.41
C VAL A 215 -20.43 -4.67 15.88
N PHE A 216 -20.38 -5.63 14.95
CA PHE A 216 -19.96 -7.01 15.22
C PHE A 216 -18.52 -7.05 15.77
N ALA A 217 -17.57 -6.40 15.10
CA ALA A 217 -16.17 -6.35 15.54
C ALA A 217 -16.04 -5.74 16.95
N TYR A 218 -16.70 -4.62 17.18
CA TYR A 218 -16.75 -3.97 18.49
C TYR A 218 -17.33 -4.89 19.57
N TYR A 219 -18.47 -5.53 19.30
CA TYR A 219 -19.20 -6.35 20.26
C TYR A 219 -18.40 -7.61 20.64
N ILE A 220 -17.78 -8.27 19.65
CA ILE A 220 -16.91 -9.42 19.91
C ILE A 220 -15.72 -9.00 20.78
N ALA A 221 -15.02 -7.91 20.41
CA ALA A 221 -13.90 -7.43 21.21
C ALA A 221 -14.32 -7.12 22.65
N LYS A 222 -15.46 -6.43 22.86
CA LYS A 222 -15.95 -6.04 24.17
C LYS A 222 -16.38 -7.21 25.05
N ASN A 223 -16.99 -8.24 24.44
CA ASN A 223 -17.42 -9.44 25.17
C ASN A 223 -16.29 -10.39 25.52
N MET A 224 -15.29 -10.50 24.63
CA MET A 224 -14.14 -11.38 24.81
C MET A 224 -12.98 -10.74 25.57
N CYS A 225 -12.98 -9.41 25.68
CA CYS A 225 -11.95 -8.63 26.37
C CYS A 225 -12.60 -7.43 27.06
N SER A 226 -12.87 -7.53 28.33
CA SER A 226 -13.49 -6.44 29.09
C SER A 226 -12.58 -5.21 29.19
N SER A 227 -11.27 -5.44 29.30
CA SER A 227 -10.22 -4.42 29.32
C SER A 227 -8.86 -5.10 29.11
N GLY A 228 -7.89 -4.37 28.58
CA GLY A 228 -6.52 -4.89 28.44
C GLY A 228 -5.97 -4.82 27.01
N THR A 229 -5.03 -5.71 26.74
CA THR A 229 -4.32 -5.76 25.45
C THR A 229 -4.98 -6.76 24.52
N ILE A 230 -5.27 -6.33 23.29
CA ILE A 230 -5.67 -7.19 22.18
C ILE A 230 -4.45 -7.43 21.29
N LEU A 231 -4.15 -8.70 21.03
CA LEU A 231 -3.06 -9.11 20.15
C LEU A 231 -3.61 -9.46 18.77
N VAL A 232 -3.23 -8.71 17.74
CA VAL A 232 -3.68 -8.93 16.35
C VAL A 232 -2.57 -9.61 15.57
N GLU A 233 -2.89 -10.71 14.86
CA GLU A 233 -1.98 -11.39 13.96
C GLU A 233 -1.48 -10.45 12.85
N GLY A 234 -0.19 -10.40 12.64
CA GLY A 234 0.44 -9.55 11.63
C GLY A 234 1.62 -10.21 10.90
N SER A 235 1.90 -11.50 11.22
CA SER A 235 3.07 -12.21 10.70
C SER A 235 2.76 -13.21 9.58
N LYS A 236 1.49 -13.56 9.38
CA LYS A 236 1.06 -14.62 8.48
C LYS A 236 0.52 -14.12 7.14
N TYR A 237 1.08 -13.05 6.63
CA TYR A 237 0.69 -12.45 5.36
C TYR A 237 1.86 -12.40 4.38
N GLU A 238 1.56 -12.66 3.10
CA GLU A 238 2.56 -12.54 2.05
C GLU A 238 3.01 -11.10 1.88
N LEU A 239 4.27 -10.93 1.49
CA LEU A 239 4.81 -9.64 1.10
C LEU A 239 4.74 -9.51 -0.41
N ARG A 240 3.83 -8.70 -0.93
CA ARG A 240 3.68 -8.44 -2.37
C ARG A 240 4.39 -7.16 -2.79
N PRO A 241 4.90 -7.10 -4.01
CA PRO A 241 5.44 -5.85 -4.55
C PRO A 241 4.37 -4.76 -4.55
N TYR A 242 4.74 -3.56 -4.13
CA TYR A 242 3.86 -2.40 -4.00
C TYR A 242 2.89 -2.16 -5.19
N PRO A 243 3.28 -2.29 -6.47
CA PRO A 243 2.36 -2.08 -7.59
C PRO A 243 1.19 -3.06 -7.63
N ALA A 244 1.32 -4.25 -7.03
CA ALA A 244 0.29 -5.29 -7.05
C ALA A 244 -0.91 -4.99 -6.14
N LEU A 245 -0.77 -4.08 -5.17
CA LEU A 245 -1.82 -3.77 -4.20
C LEU A 245 -2.70 -2.58 -4.61
N GLY A 246 -2.41 -1.88 -5.70
CA GLY A 246 -3.16 -0.69 -6.14
C GLY A 246 -3.17 0.45 -5.10
N VAL A 247 -2.35 0.37 -4.07
CA VAL A 247 -2.25 1.38 -3.02
C VAL A 247 -1.05 2.27 -3.33
N GLU A 248 -1.30 3.50 -3.75
CA GLU A 248 -0.26 4.53 -3.78
C GLU A 248 0.07 4.93 -2.33
N VAL A 249 1.25 4.51 -1.83
CA VAL A 249 1.78 5.08 -0.60
C VAL A 249 2.32 6.46 -0.94
N PRO A 250 1.70 7.56 -0.46
CA PRO A 250 2.05 8.93 -0.88
C PRO A 250 3.54 9.25 -0.66
N ILE A 251 4.16 8.67 0.38
CA ILE A 251 5.57 8.85 0.69
C ILE A 251 6.48 8.23 -0.37
N VAL A 252 6.14 7.03 -0.87
CA VAL A 252 6.95 6.32 -1.88
C VAL A 252 6.81 7.00 -3.23
N ALA A 253 5.59 7.40 -3.62
CA ALA A 253 5.35 8.20 -4.82
C ALA A 253 6.08 9.54 -4.75
N TYR A 254 6.09 10.19 -3.58
CA TYR A 254 6.83 11.43 -3.34
C TYR A 254 8.35 11.23 -3.45
N LEU A 255 8.91 10.20 -2.81
CA LEU A 255 10.34 9.87 -2.87
C LEU A 255 10.77 9.49 -4.30
N HIS A 256 9.93 8.77 -5.04
CA HIS A 256 10.17 8.41 -6.44
C HIS A 256 10.18 9.65 -7.34
N THR A 257 9.22 10.55 -7.14
CA THR A 257 9.16 11.83 -7.88
C THR A 257 10.34 12.72 -7.52
N LEU A 258 10.72 12.80 -6.24
CA LEU A 258 11.88 13.56 -5.76
C LEU A 258 13.19 13.02 -6.35
N SER A 259 13.35 11.70 -6.40
CA SER A 259 14.51 11.03 -7.01
C SER A 259 14.64 11.36 -8.50
N ARG A 260 13.52 11.31 -9.26
CA ARG A 260 13.50 11.68 -10.68
C ARG A 260 13.86 13.13 -10.91
N VAL A 261 13.32 14.05 -10.12
CA VAL A 261 13.61 15.49 -10.20
C VAL A 261 15.08 15.76 -9.86
N LEU A 262 15.62 15.15 -8.81
CA LEU A 262 17.02 15.25 -8.42
C LEU A 262 17.96 14.71 -9.52
N SER A 263 17.65 13.55 -10.09
CA SER A 263 18.45 12.94 -11.16
C SER A 263 18.43 13.81 -12.43
N ALA A 264 17.28 14.34 -12.83
CA ALA A 264 17.16 15.25 -13.96
C ALA A 264 17.93 16.56 -13.72
N THR A 265 17.83 17.14 -12.53
CA THR A 265 18.54 18.37 -12.16
C THR A 265 20.05 18.15 -12.16
N LEU A 266 20.51 17.03 -11.66
CA LEU A 266 21.92 16.67 -11.63
C LEU A 266 22.47 16.44 -13.06
N ALA A 267 21.71 15.76 -13.93
CA ALA A 267 22.07 15.59 -15.34
C ALA A 267 22.23 16.94 -16.06
N VAL A 268 21.32 17.87 -15.83
CA VAL A 268 21.41 19.23 -16.37
C VAL A 268 22.65 19.97 -15.85
N LEU A 269 22.95 19.87 -14.54
CA LEU A 269 24.15 20.47 -13.96
C LEU A 269 25.44 19.87 -14.54
N VAL A 270 25.48 18.55 -14.77
CA VAL A 270 26.62 17.88 -15.42
C VAL A 270 26.85 18.43 -16.84
N VAL A 271 25.78 18.56 -17.63
CA VAL A 271 25.86 19.12 -18.96
C VAL A 271 26.40 20.56 -18.91
N PHE A 272 25.87 21.40 -18.03
CA PHE A 272 26.28 22.78 -17.89
C PHE A 272 27.73 22.96 -17.39
N TYR A 273 28.16 22.20 -16.39
CA TYR A 273 29.48 22.39 -15.76
C TYR A 273 30.59 21.53 -16.35
N VAL A 274 30.30 20.39 -16.94
CA VAL A 274 31.31 19.44 -17.43
C VAL A 274 31.41 19.48 -18.97
N VAL A 275 30.30 19.57 -19.67
CA VAL A 275 30.25 19.47 -21.13
C VAL A 275 30.45 20.84 -21.78
N LEU A 276 29.72 21.87 -21.34
CA LEU A 276 29.81 23.23 -21.95
C LEU A 276 31.18 23.90 -21.82
N PRO A 277 31.96 23.79 -20.72
CA PRO A 277 33.31 24.36 -20.69
C PRO A 277 34.27 23.71 -21.67
N LYS A 278 34.12 22.41 -21.99
CA LYS A 278 34.96 21.74 -22.98
C LYS A 278 34.72 22.24 -24.39
N PHE A 279 33.49 22.65 -24.71
CA PHE A 279 33.19 23.27 -26.00
C PHE A 279 33.81 24.68 -26.15
N LYS A 280 33.98 25.45 -25.07
CA LYS A 280 34.66 26.75 -25.09
C LYS A 280 36.16 26.63 -25.29
N THR A 281 36.83 25.61 -24.78
CA THR A 281 38.27 25.37 -24.94
C THR A 281 38.62 24.73 -26.28
N ALA A 282 37.74 23.91 -26.85
CA ALA A 282 37.94 23.32 -28.19
C ALA A 282 37.85 24.36 -29.32
N ARG A 283 37.24 25.52 -29.07
CA ARG A 283 37.09 26.59 -30.08
C ARG A 283 38.37 27.38 -30.34
N LYS A 284 39.46 27.15 -29.58
CA LYS A 284 40.73 27.86 -29.72
C LYS A 284 41.81 27.12 -30.53
N SER A 285 41.56 25.89 -31.00
CA SER A 285 42.51 25.16 -31.83
C SER A 285 41.80 24.32 -32.89
N ARG A 286 41.81 24.81 -34.12
CA ARG A 286 41.60 24.20 -35.44
C ARG A 286 40.41 24.78 -36.19
N GLY A 287 40.75 25.46 -37.28
CA GLY A 287 39.81 25.77 -38.34
C GLY A 287 39.36 24.50 -39.05
N VAL A 288 38.15 24.03 -38.74
CA VAL A 288 37.39 23.01 -39.48
C VAL A 288 35.91 23.46 -39.43
N PRO A 289 35.15 23.33 -40.52
CA PRO A 289 33.85 23.97 -40.69
C PRO A 289 32.85 23.50 -39.65
N THR A 290 32.22 24.47 -39.02
CA THR A 290 31.23 24.36 -37.95
C THR A 290 29.97 23.66 -38.42
N SER A 291 29.62 22.49 -37.77
CA SER A 291 28.25 22.13 -37.59
C SER A 291 27.60 23.16 -36.65
N GLN A 292 26.57 23.82 -37.13
CA GLN A 292 25.96 25.01 -36.53
C GLN A 292 25.35 24.69 -35.18
N ALA A 293 26.03 25.14 -34.10
CA ALA A 293 25.28 25.33 -32.85
C ALA A 293 24.25 26.44 -33.10
N LEU A 294 22.97 26.12 -32.97
CA LEU A 294 21.85 27.05 -33.13
C LEU A 294 22.14 28.32 -32.31
N GLY A 295 22.44 29.43 -33.00
CA GLY A 295 22.68 30.71 -32.34
C GLY A 295 21.38 31.21 -31.70
N SER A 296 21.50 32.10 -30.71
CA SER A 296 20.34 32.68 -30.02
C SER A 296 19.28 33.24 -30.97
N TYR A 297 19.70 33.71 -32.12
CA TYR A 297 18.83 34.23 -33.19
C TYR A 297 18.03 33.10 -33.86
N GLU A 298 18.68 32.00 -34.13
CA GLU A 298 18.06 30.81 -34.75
C GLU A 298 17.02 30.18 -33.85
N VAL A 299 17.33 30.04 -32.58
CA VAL A 299 16.36 29.56 -31.57
C VAL A 299 15.15 30.49 -31.50
N ALA A 300 15.34 31.78 -31.43
CA ALA A 300 14.25 32.75 -31.41
C ALA A 300 13.40 32.69 -32.72
N ARG A 301 14.03 32.44 -33.86
CA ARG A 301 13.33 32.25 -35.14
C ARG A 301 12.48 30.98 -35.14
N ILE A 302 13.03 29.87 -34.67
CA ILE A 302 12.31 28.59 -34.56
C ILE A 302 11.07 28.75 -33.71
N LEU A 303 11.18 29.34 -32.53
CA LEU A 303 10.04 29.52 -31.62
C LEU A 303 8.94 30.41 -32.21
N CYS A 304 9.30 31.43 -33.01
CA CYS A 304 8.34 32.30 -33.64
C CYS A 304 7.77 31.77 -34.98
N GLN A 305 8.36 30.71 -35.53
CA GLN A 305 7.85 30.01 -36.73
C GLN A 305 6.99 28.80 -36.39
N ASP A 306 7.05 28.30 -35.16
CA ASP A 306 6.19 27.26 -34.70
C ASP A 306 4.76 27.78 -34.55
N VAL A 307 3.80 27.09 -35.17
CA VAL A 307 2.39 27.55 -35.25
C VAL A 307 1.75 27.63 -33.89
N GLU A 308 1.98 26.64 -33.04
CA GLU A 308 1.40 26.56 -31.72
C GLU A 308 2.02 27.57 -30.75
N LEU A 309 3.36 27.69 -30.76
CA LEU A 309 4.08 28.62 -29.89
C LEU A 309 3.94 30.08 -30.33
N SER A 310 3.81 30.34 -31.63
CA SER A 310 3.63 31.71 -32.13
C SER A 310 2.29 32.31 -31.70
N THR A 311 1.27 31.51 -31.48
CA THR A 311 -0.02 31.98 -30.93
C THR A 311 0.09 32.37 -29.46
N VAL A 312 0.83 31.60 -28.68
CA VAL A 312 1.03 31.85 -27.23
C VAL A 312 2.06 32.99 -27.01
N LEU A 313 3.08 33.09 -27.85
CA LEU A 313 4.15 34.07 -27.74
C LEU A 313 3.97 35.24 -28.73
N THR A 314 2.76 35.54 -29.18
CA THR A 314 2.48 36.52 -30.23
C THR A 314 3.14 37.87 -29.98
N LYS A 315 2.99 38.43 -28.77
CA LYS A 315 3.52 39.72 -28.39
C LYS A 315 5.07 39.74 -28.41
N GLU A 316 5.69 38.70 -27.91
CA GLU A 316 7.15 38.53 -27.83
C GLU A 316 7.73 38.32 -29.22
N CYS A 317 7.09 37.53 -30.06
CA CYS A 317 7.48 37.26 -31.43
C CYS A 317 7.38 38.53 -32.31
N ASP A 318 6.35 39.33 -32.13
CA ASP A 318 6.22 40.61 -32.87
C ASP A 318 7.32 41.60 -32.49
N VAL A 319 7.67 41.68 -31.19
CA VAL A 319 8.81 42.48 -30.74
C VAL A 319 10.11 41.94 -31.31
N PHE A 320 10.32 40.63 -31.36
CA PHE A 320 11.51 40.02 -31.95
C PHE A 320 11.62 40.27 -33.44
N LYS A 321 10.54 40.14 -34.20
CA LYS A 321 10.50 40.43 -35.65
C LYS A 321 10.92 41.88 -35.96
N LYS A 322 10.45 42.82 -35.10
CA LYS A 322 10.78 44.26 -35.24
C LYS A 322 12.20 44.62 -34.81
N THR A 323 12.67 44.10 -33.69
CA THR A 323 13.92 44.54 -33.03
C THR A 323 15.13 43.64 -33.35
N ARG A 324 14.89 42.38 -33.79
CA ARG A 324 15.88 41.31 -33.99
C ARG A 324 16.78 41.04 -32.78
N ARG A 325 16.36 41.45 -31.56
CA ARG A 325 17.12 41.25 -30.31
C ARG A 325 16.82 39.90 -29.69
N ALA A 326 17.45 38.83 -30.19
CA ALA A 326 17.22 37.47 -29.79
C ALA A 326 17.44 37.20 -28.29
N GLN A 327 18.45 37.77 -27.67
CA GLN A 327 18.72 37.59 -26.25
C GLN A 327 17.61 38.16 -25.37
N GLN A 328 17.06 39.33 -25.73
CA GLN A 328 15.99 39.96 -25.01
C GLN A 328 14.65 39.16 -25.17
N PHE A 329 14.43 38.61 -26.36
CA PHE A 329 13.30 37.69 -26.59
C PHE A 329 13.43 36.43 -25.73
N LEU A 330 14.58 35.74 -25.79
CA LEU A 330 14.79 34.51 -25.04
C LEU A 330 14.69 34.69 -23.51
N SER A 331 15.16 35.84 -22.99
CA SER A 331 15.01 36.13 -21.55
C SER A 331 13.56 36.29 -21.13
N LYS A 332 12.70 36.85 -21.98
CA LYS A 332 11.27 36.95 -21.73
C LYS A 332 10.58 35.58 -21.84
N VAL A 333 10.92 34.78 -22.86
CA VAL A 333 10.41 33.42 -22.99
C VAL A 333 10.74 32.58 -21.75
N VAL A 334 11.98 32.62 -21.27
CA VAL A 334 12.41 31.95 -20.04
C VAL A 334 11.62 32.43 -18.80
N ALA A 335 11.33 33.73 -18.73
CA ALA A 335 10.52 34.27 -17.64
C ALA A 335 9.05 33.76 -17.69
N LEU A 336 8.49 33.58 -18.89
CA LEU A 336 7.16 33.00 -19.08
C LEU A 336 7.14 31.49 -18.76
N MET A 337 8.16 30.75 -19.21
CA MET A 337 8.33 29.32 -18.91
C MET A 337 8.40 29.03 -17.39
N LYS A 338 8.94 29.93 -16.59
CA LYS A 338 8.96 29.80 -15.11
C LYS A 338 7.57 29.87 -14.48
N LYS A 339 6.63 30.52 -15.14
CA LYS A 339 5.25 30.70 -14.66
C LYS A 339 4.28 29.66 -15.22
N ASP A 340 4.61 29.11 -16.37
CA ASP A 340 3.75 28.18 -17.10
C ASP A 340 4.55 26.93 -17.52
N ARG A 341 4.22 25.78 -16.86
CA ARG A 341 4.87 24.49 -17.11
C ARG A 341 4.52 23.88 -18.47
N GLU A 342 3.31 24.15 -18.96
CA GLU A 342 2.86 23.65 -20.27
C GLU A 342 3.61 24.36 -21.39
N LEU A 343 3.74 25.67 -21.29
CA LEU A 343 4.56 26.45 -22.20
C LEU A 343 6.02 26.00 -22.19
N ALA A 344 6.59 25.70 -21.02
CA ALA A 344 7.95 25.21 -20.91
C ALA A 344 8.14 23.88 -21.66
N SER A 345 7.19 22.95 -21.54
CA SER A 345 7.22 21.67 -22.25
C SER A 345 7.15 21.85 -23.78
N LYS A 346 6.26 22.72 -24.28
CA LYS A 346 6.10 23.01 -25.71
C LYS A 346 7.34 23.65 -26.31
N VAL A 347 7.93 24.61 -25.61
CA VAL A 347 9.18 25.29 -26.03
C VAL A 347 10.34 24.31 -26.15
N LEU A 348 10.52 23.44 -25.14
CA LEU A 348 11.59 22.43 -25.16
C LEU A 348 11.39 21.42 -26.30
N LYS A 349 10.16 20.97 -26.51
CA LYS A 349 9.81 20.06 -27.61
C LYS A 349 10.15 20.66 -28.98
N ALA A 350 9.73 21.90 -29.24
CA ALA A 350 9.98 22.58 -30.51
C ALA A 350 11.47 22.79 -30.79
N ILE A 351 12.29 23.04 -29.76
CA ILE A 351 13.75 23.18 -29.90
C ILE A 351 14.40 21.82 -30.19
N VAL A 352 13.98 20.75 -29.48
CA VAL A 352 14.57 19.41 -29.65
C VAL A 352 14.23 18.84 -31.03
N GLU A 353 12.96 18.93 -31.46
CA GLU A 353 12.52 18.42 -32.78
C GLU A 353 13.19 19.07 -33.99
N ARG A 354 13.73 20.28 -33.83
CA ARG A 354 14.46 20.99 -34.93
C ARG A 354 15.97 21.04 -34.74
N ALA A 355 16.47 20.52 -33.61
CA ALA A 355 17.91 20.40 -33.36
C ALA A 355 18.45 19.00 -33.73
N THR A 356 17.55 18.03 -33.93
CA THR A 356 17.82 16.70 -34.51
C THR A 356 17.60 16.72 -36.01
#